data_b3d39b92f19486bfede34316d8259461
#
_entry.id   b3d39b92f19486bfede34316d8259461
#
_cell.length_a   1.000
_cell.length_b   1.000
_cell.length_c   1.000
_cell.angle_alpha   90.00
_cell.angle_beta   90.00
_cell.angle_gamma   90.00
#
_symmetry.space_group_name_H-M   'P 1'
#
loop_
_entity.id
_entity.type
_entity.pdbx_description
1 polymer ?
#
loop_
_entity_poly.entity_id
_entity_poly.type
_entity_poly.pdbx_seq_one_letter_code
_entity_poly.pdbx_strand_id
1 'polypeptide(L)'
;YLREEAQKLIGADQYPYKTGTSALLTAARDYVYRLITLSLAYRMFEEQSFLKESETILEWICKYPDWNKVHFLDTAEMTIAVSIAYDWLYHDLSPEIRQKAKNCILQHALLIALKEYKNGDEGSWAKRETNWNVVCNTGMSFGALAISEDYPDLAKEIIDNAVKYIPNCLKHFQPDGVCYEGPSYWEY
;
A
#
# COMPACT_ATOMS: atom_id res chain seq x y z
N TYR A 1 4.91 -18.24 17.12
CA TYR A 1 5.33 -16.86 16.84
C TYR A 1 4.25 -16.07 16.10
N LEU A 2 3.90 -16.40 14.81
CA LEU A 2 2.93 -15.62 14.02
C LEU A 2 1.56 -15.47 14.73
N ARG A 3 1.00 -16.57 15.25
CA ARG A 3 -0.27 -16.55 15.99
C ARG A 3 -0.23 -15.65 17.22
N GLU A 4 0.85 -15.68 17.97
CA GLU A 4 1.07 -14.85 19.15
C GLU A 4 1.20 -13.36 18.80
N GLU A 5 1.92 -13.05 17.71
CA GLU A 5 2.00 -11.68 17.20
C GLU A 5 0.64 -11.17 16.72
N ALA A 6 -0.09 -11.96 15.93
CA ALA A 6 -1.44 -11.59 15.50
C ALA A 6 -2.40 -11.37 16.69
N GLN A 7 -2.29 -12.20 17.73
CA GLN A 7 -3.12 -12.06 18.93
C GLN A 7 -2.90 -10.74 19.67
N LYS A 8 -1.66 -10.19 19.67
CA LYS A 8 -1.34 -8.89 20.29
C LYS A 8 -1.93 -7.71 19.51
N LEU A 9 -2.27 -7.90 18.26
CA LEU A 9 -2.82 -6.85 17.39
C LEU A 9 -4.34 -6.69 17.52
N ILE A 10 -5.02 -7.66 18.11
CA ILE A 10 -6.47 -7.59 18.31
C ILE A 10 -6.82 -6.49 19.30
N GLY A 11 -7.67 -5.54 18.86
CA GLY A 11 -8.09 -4.40 19.67
C GLY A 11 -7.02 -3.32 19.85
N ALA A 12 -5.94 -3.34 19.06
CA ALA A 12 -4.94 -2.29 19.08
C ALA A 12 -5.51 -0.95 18.62
N ASP A 13 -5.03 0.14 19.21
CA ASP A 13 -5.50 1.50 18.91
C ASP A 13 -5.40 1.84 17.43
N GLN A 14 -6.41 2.54 16.94
CA GLN A 14 -6.46 3.07 15.58
C GLN A 14 -5.82 4.46 15.53
N TYR A 15 -5.15 4.76 14.42
CA TYR A 15 -4.55 6.08 14.23
C TYR A 15 -5.60 7.09 13.77
N PRO A 16 -5.62 8.31 14.33
CA PRO A 16 -6.47 9.36 13.82
C PRO A 16 -5.95 9.86 12.45
N TYR A 17 -6.87 10.30 11.59
CA TYR A 17 -6.48 10.96 10.35
C TYR A 17 -5.71 12.25 10.65
N LYS A 18 -4.59 12.45 9.95
CA LYS A 18 -3.76 13.66 10.05
C LYS A 18 -3.34 14.10 8.65
N THR A 19 -3.14 15.39 8.48
CA THR A 19 -2.65 16.00 7.24
C THR A 19 -1.28 16.65 7.45
N GLY A 20 -0.49 16.75 6.39
CA GLY A 20 0.83 17.37 6.40
C GLY A 20 1.92 16.44 5.88
N THR A 21 3.14 16.94 5.84
CA THR A 21 4.28 16.17 5.36
C THR A 21 4.47 14.94 6.23
N SER A 22 4.46 13.75 5.63
CA SER A 22 4.58 12.44 6.29
C SER A 22 3.62 12.19 7.47
N ALA A 23 2.49 12.88 7.51
CA ALA A 23 1.59 12.87 8.67
C ALA A 23 0.95 11.50 8.93
N LEU A 24 0.79 10.68 7.89
CA LEU A 24 0.25 9.31 7.98
C LEU A 24 1.30 8.21 7.81
N LEU A 25 2.57 8.54 7.54
CA LEU A 25 3.59 7.53 7.18
C LEU A 25 3.79 6.48 8.28
N THR A 26 3.91 6.91 9.53
CA THR A 26 4.03 5.99 10.67
C THR A 26 2.80 5.08 10.80
N ALA A 27 1.60 5.65 10.65
CA ALA A 27 0.36 4.90 10.69
C ALA A 27 0.27 3.90 9.51
N ALA A 28 0.64 4.34 8.30
CA ALA A 28 0.62 3.50 7.11
C ALA A 28 1.54 2.28 7.26
N ARG A 29 2.77 2.46 7.72
CA ARG A 29 3.71 1.37 7.99
C ARG A 29 3.21 0.39 9.05
N ASP A 30 2.63 0.90 10.12
CA ASP A 30 2.05 0.05 11.14
C ASP A 30 0.83 -0.73 10.61
N TYR A 31 -0.01 -0.12 9.77
CA TYR A 31 -1.10 -0.83 9.12
C TYR A 31 -0.62 -1.87 8.10
N VAL A 32 0.49 -1.65 7.39
CA VAL A 32 1.14 -2.69 6.58
C VAL A 32 1.49 -3.89 7.45
N TYR A 33 2.18 -3.66 8.56
CA TYR A 33 2.56 -4.73 9.49
C TYR A 33 1.34 -5.46 10.06
N ARG A 34 0.33 -4.72 10.55
CA ARG A 34 -0.89 -5.30 11.14
C ARG A 34 -1.67 -6.13 10.13
N LEU A 35 -1.98 -5.57 8.96
CA LEU A 35 -2.81 -6.24 7.97
C LEU A 35 -2.11 -7.45 7.35
N ILE A 36 -0.81 -7.40 7.09
CA ILE A 36 -0.04 -8.59 6.66
C ILE A 36 -0.08 -9.67 7.74
N THR A 37 0.22 -9.31 8.99
CA THR A 37 0.28 -10.27 10.10
C THR A 37 -1.07 -10.94 10.36
N LEU A 38 -2.15 -10.15 10.44
CA LEU A 38 -3.50 -10.64 10.70
C LEU A 38 -4.04 -11.48 9.53
N SER A 39 -3.86 -11.00 8.30
CA SER A 39 -4.32 -11.71 7.09
C SER A 39 -3.61 -13.04 6.93
N LEU A 40 -2.29 -13.07 7.11
CA LEU A 40 -1.51 -14.31 7.06
C LEU A 40 -1.91 -15.27 8.18
N ALA A 41 -2.08 -14.77 9.41
CA ALA A 41 -2.52 -15.57 10.54
C ALA A 41 -3.91 -16.17 10.30
N TYR A 42 -4.85 -15.40 9.75
CA TYR A 42 -6.16 -15.92 9.36
C TYR A 42 -6.05 -17.02 8.30
N ARG A 43 -5.26 -16.80 7.25
CA ARG A 43 -5.05 -17.83 6.20
C ARG A 43 -4.43 -19.11 6.73
N MET A 44 -3.60 -19.05 7.77
CA MET A 44 -2.92 -20.21 8.34
C MET A 44 -3.74 -20.92 9.44
N PHE A 45 -4.55 -20.19 10.20
CA PHE A 45 -5.19 -20.72 11.41
C PHE A 45 -6.73 -20.66 11.37
N GLU A 46 -7.32 -19.96 10.41
CA GLU A 46 -8.77 -19.78 10.22
C GLU A 46 -9.50 -19.19 11.45
N GLU A 47 -8.76 -18.47 12.31
CA GLU A 47 -9.33 -17.83 13.50
C GLU A 47 -10.09 -16.57 13.14
N GLN A 48 -11.39 -16.57 13.37
CA GLN A 48 -12.30 -15.47 13.01
C GLN A 48 -11.95 -14.12 13.67
N SER A 49 -11.27 -14.14 14.81
CA SER A 49 -10.80 -12.92 15.46
C SER A 49 -9.81 -12.13 14.59
N PHE A 50 -8.94 -12.81 13.83
CA PHE A 50 -7.98 -12.16 12.94
C PHE A 50 -8.66 -11.54 11.72
N LEU A 51 -9.65 -12.24 11.13
CA LEU A 51 -10.46 -11.69 10.06
C LEU A 51 -11.22 -10.44 10.52
N LYS A 52 -11.90 -10.54 11.65
CA LYS A 52 -12.69 -9.43 12.21
C LYS A 52 -11.84 -8.20 12.51
N GLU A 53 -10.64 -8.40 13.05
CA GLU A 53 -9.71 -7.29 13.30
C GLU A 53 -9.22 -6.67 11.98
N SER A 54 -8.92 -7.50 10.97
CA SER A 54 -8.57 -7.00 9.62
C SER A 54 -9.69 -6.17 9.02
N GLU A 55 -10.94 -6.61 9.12
CA GLU A 55 -12.11 -5.83 8.67
C GLU A 55 -12.25 -4.50 9.43
N THR A 56 -12.01 -4.51 10.74
CA THR A 56 -12.06 -3.31 11.58
C THR A 56 -11.01 -2.28 11.12
N ILE A 57 -9.79 -2.73 10.86
CA ILE A 57 -8.70 -1.87 10.35
C ILE A 57 -9.03 -1.35 8.96
N LEU A 58 -9.49 -2.20 8.04
CA LEU A 58 -9.88 -1.80 6.69
C LEU A 58 -11.00 -0.76 6.71
N GLU A 59 -12.03 -0.97 7.55
CA GLU A 59 -13.11 0.00 7.69
C GLU A 59 -12.61 1.34 8.21
N TRP A 60 -11.67 1.33 9.18
CA TRP A 60 -11.08 2.54 9.73
C TRP A 60 -10.30 3.33 8.68
N ILE A 61 -9.39 2.67 7.97
CA ILE A 61 -8.57 3.27 6.90
C ILE A 61 -9.46 3.84 5.78
N CYS A 62 -10.51 3.12 5.40
CA CYS A 62 -11.44 3.55 4.36
C CYS A 62 -12.36 4.71 4.77
N LYS A 63 -12.42 5.08 6.04
CA LYS A 63 -13.08 6.31 6.51
C LYS A 63 -12.23 7.56 6.36
N TYR A 64 -10.94 7.43 6.10
CA TYR A 64 -10.10 8.60 5.83
C TYR A 64 -10.53 9.29 4.53
N PRO A 65 -10.54 10.62 4.48
CA PRO A 65 -10.95 11.37 3.28
C PRO A 65 -9.98 11.19 2.11
N ASP A 66 -8.71 10.91 2.40
CA ASP A 66 -7.66 10.50 1.47
C ASP A 66 -6.53 9.78 2.24
N TRP A 67 -5.47 9.37 1.53
CA TRP A 67 -4.29 8.76 2.12
C TRP A 67 -3.05 9.67 2.05
N ASN A 68 -3.27 10.98 2.25
CA ASN A 68 -2.22 12.02 2.23
C ASN A 68 -1.47 12.08 0.89
N LYS A 69 -2.21 12.31 -0.19
CA LYS A 69 -1.67 12.39 -1.56
C LYS A 69 -0.53 13.42 -1.75
N VAL A 70 -0.39 14.39 -0.83
CA VAL A 70 0.70 15.40 -0.88
C VAL A 70 2.04 14.75 -0.52
N HIS A 71 2.03 13.78 0.39
CA HIS A 71 3.20 12.98 0.71
C HIS A 71 2.96 11.54 0.26
N PHE A 72 3.17 11.28 -1.03
CA PHE A 72 2.69 10.07 -1.71
C PHE A 72 3.27 8.76 -1.16
N LEU A 73 4.34 8.78 -0.36
CA LEU A 73 4.80 7.60 0.41
C LEU A 73 3.70 7.08 1.35
N ASP A 74 2.97 7.99 2.02
CA ASP A 74 1.85 7.63 2.90
C ASP A 74 0.78 6.87 2.11
N THR A 75 0.42 7.41 0.92
CA THR A 75 -0.52 6.78 -0.01
C THR A 75 -0.03 5.41 -0.48
N ALA A 76 1.25 5.29 -0.83
CA ALA A 76 1.83 4.04 -1.33
C ALA A 76 1.80 2.94 -0.27
N GLU A 77 2.22 3.24 0.95
CA GLU A 77 2.21 2.30 2.07
C GLU A 77 0.77 1.89 2.45
N MET A 78 -0.18 2.85 2.52
CA MET A 78 -1.60 2.54 2.73
C MET A 78 -2.15 1.64 1.63
N THR A 79 -1.75 1.87 0.38
CA THR A 79 -2.18 1.05 -0.76
C THR A 79 -1.68 -0.38 -0.60
N ILE A 80 -0.43 -0.58 -0.21
CA ILE A 80 0.12 -1.92 0.07
C ILE A 80 -0.69 -2.61 1.16
N ALA A 81 -0.91 -1.94 2.29
CA ALA A 81 -1.64 -2.49 3.43
C ALA A 81 -3.05 -2.97 3.04
N VAL A 82 -3.82 -2.10 2.38
CA VAL A 82 -5.21 -2.39 1.99
C VAL A 82 -5.26 -3.46 0.89
N SER A 83 -4.33 -3.40 -0.08
CA SER A 83 -4.31 -4.34 -1.21
C SER A 83 -4.00 -5.76 -0.78
N ILE A 84 -3.04 -5.96 0.12
CA ILE A 84 -2.69 -7.29 0.63
C ILE A 84 -3.87 -7.88 1.43
N ALA A 85 -4.48 -7.10 2.31
CA ALA A 85 -5.63 -7.59 3.07
C ALA A 85 -6.83 -7.86 2.17
N TYR A 86 -7.09 -7.00 1.19
CA TYR A 86 -8.16 -7.19 0.20
C TYR A 86 -7.97 -8.48 -0.61
N ASP A 87 -6.77 -8.72 -1.13
CA ASP A 87 -6.47 -9.88 -1.96
C ASP A 87 -6.48 -11.19 -1.14
N TRP A 88 -5.73 -11.22 -0.03
CA TRP A 88 -5.61 -12.43 0.78
C TRP A 88 -6.90 -12.85 1.49
N LEU A 89 -7.76 -11.90 1.82
CA LEU A 89 -9.02 -12.14 2.52
C LEU A 89 -10.25 -12.03 1.60
N TYR A 90 -10.07 -11.89 0.28
CA TYR A 90 -11.12 -11.54 -0.68
C TYR A 90 -12.41 -12.32 -0.51
N HIS A 91 -12.33 -13.64 -0.36
CA HIS A 91 -13.50 -14.52 -0.25
C HIS A 91 -14.15 -14.50 1.14
N ASP A 92 -13.42 -14.07 2.16
CA ASP A 92 -13.84 -14.10 3.56
C ASP A 92 -14.31 -12.72 4.06
N LEU A 93 -13.83 -11.63 3.44
CA LEU A 93 -14.31 -10.27 3.75
C LEU A 93 -15.81 -10.13 3.49
N SER A 94 -16.49 -9.41 4.39
CA SER A 94 -17.87 -9.00 4.13
C SER A 94 -17.96 -8.21 2.81
N PRO A 95 -19.06 -8.36 2.04
CA PRO A 95 -19.23 -7.66 0.77
C PRO A 95 -19.09 -6.14 0.89
N GLU A 96 -19.50 -5.58 2.02
CA GLU A 96 -19.41 -4.15 2.30
C GLU A 96 -17.94 -3.69 2.46
N ILE A 97 -17.15 -4.38 3.28
CA ILE A 97 -15.74 -4.04 3.51
C ILE A 97 -14.94 -4.25 2.23
N ARG A 98 -15.18 -5.35 1.51
CA ARG A 98 -14.56 -5.62 0.22
C ARG A 98 -14.81 -4.49 -0.78
N GLN A 99 -16.05 -4.01 -0.90
CA GLN A 99 -16.36 -2.90 -1.80
C GLN A 99 -15.73 -1.57 -1.35
N LYS A 100 -15.70 -1.29 -0.04
CA LYS A 100 -15.04 -0.11 0.51
C LYS A 100 -13.55 -0.14 0.21
N ALA A 101 -12.85 -1.24 0.48
CA ALA A 101 -11.42 -1.41 0.23
C ALA A 101 -11.09 -1.22 -1.26
N LYS A 102 -11.84 -1.87 -2.16
CA LYS A 102 -11.70 -1.69 -3.61
C LYS A 102 -11.85 -0.23 -4.03
N ASN A 103 -12.88 0.45 -3.53
CA ASN A 103 -13.10 1.86 -3.84
C ASN A 103 -11.98 2.76 -3.32
N CYS A 104 -11.45 2.49 -2.13
CA CYS A 104 -10.33 3.25 -1.58
C CYS A 104 -9.06 3.06 -2.40
N ILE A 105 -8.70 1.84 -2.78
CA ILE A 105 -7.57 1.57 -3.69
C ILE A 105 -7.74 2.39 -4.98
N LEU A 106 -8.91 2.32 -5.60
CA LEU A 106 -9.19 3.05 -6.83
C LEU A 106 -9.07 4.57 -6.67
N GLN A 107 -9.79 5.16 -5.69
CA GLN A 107 -9.99 6.60 -5.58
C GLN A 107 -8.85 7.32 -4.85
N HIS A 108 -8.30 6.71 -3.79
CA HIS A 108 -7.25 7.33 -2.98
C HIS A 108 -5.84 7.08 -3.49
N ALA A 109 -5.66 6.09 -4.39
CA ALA A 109 -4.36 5.73 -4.93
C ALA A 109 -4.31 5.76 -6.47
N LEU A 110 -4.96 4.81 -7.15
CA LEU A 110 -4.67 4.55 -8.56
C LEU A 110 -5.08 5.69 -9.50
N LEU A 111 -6.24 6.31 -9.30
CA LEU A 111 -6.66 7.46 -10.13
C LEU A 111 -5.79 8.69 -9.90
N ILE A 112 -5.19 8.84 -8.71
CA ILE A 112 -4.23 9.90 -8.43
C ILE A 112 -2.91 9.59 -9.13
N ALA A 113 -2.44 8.34 -9.03
CA ALA A 113 -1.22 7.89 -9.70
C ALA A 113 -1.28 8.04 -11.22
N LEU A 114 -2.42 7.73 -11.86
CA LEU A 114 -2.58 7.94 -13.30
C LEU A 114 -2.40 9.39 -13.72
N LYS A 115 -2.91 10.33 -12.91
CA LYS A 115 -2.72 11.76 -13.18
C LYS A 115 -1.25 12.14 -13.06
N GLU A 116 -0.55 11.59 -12.07
CA GLU A 116 0.87 11.83 -11.85
C GLU A 116 1.72 11.26 -12.99
N TYR A 117 1.44 10.04 -13.45
CA TYR A 117 2.13 9.46 -14.61
C TYR A 117 1.96 10.29 -15.89
N LYS A 118 0.77 10.87 -16.11
CA LYS A 118 0.47 11.67 -17.30
C LYS A 118 1.04 13.09 -17.23
N ASN A 119 0.96 13.73 -16.08
CA ASN A 119 1.19 15.16 -15.92
C ASN A 119 2.41 15.51 -15.04
N GLY A 120 2.95 14.54 -14.30
CA GLY A 120 4.12 14.77 -13.44
C GLY A 120 5.36 15.12 -14.25
N ASP A 121 6.12 16.10 -13.76
CA ASP A 121 7.44 16.47 -14.29
C ASP A 121 8.53 15.47 -13.87
N GLU A 122 9.78 15.77 -14.19
CA GLU A 122 10.93 14.92 -13.81
C GLU A 122 11.16 14.87 -12.28
N GLY A 123 10.62 15.80 -11.51
CA GLY A 123 10.61 15.80 -10.06
C GLY A 123 9.49 14.97 -9.43
N SER A 124 8.56 14.46 -10.24
CA SER A 124 7.48 13.56 -9.81
C SER A 124 8.02 12.30 -9.13
N TRP A 125 7.34 11.83 -8.10
CA TRP A 125 7.73 10.58 -7.42
C TRP A 125 7.83 9.40 -8.41
N ALA A 126 7.01 9.38 -9.44
CA ALA A 126 7.00 8.30 -10.42
C ALA A 126 8.31 8.21 -11.23
N LYS A 127 8.98 9.34 -11.46
CA LYS A 127 10.15 9.44 -12.33
C LYS A 127 11.46 9.66 -11.59
N ARG A 128 11.41 9.97 -10.29
CA ARG A 128 12.60 10.21 -9.45
C ARG A 128 13.60 9.05 -9.51
N GLU A 129 14.83 9.36 -9.12
CA GLU A 129 15.93 8.41 -9.02
C GLU A 129 16.16 7.92 -7.57
N THR A 130 15.28 8.29 -6.64
CA THR A 130 15.36 7.99 -5.19
C THR A 130 14.40 6.87 -4.79
N ASN A 131 14.47 6.44 -3.53
CA ASN A 131 13.55 5.45 -2.93
C ASN A 131 12.08 5.73 -3.21
N TRP A 132 11.65 7.00 -3.29
CA TRP A 132 10.28 7.39 -3.62
C TRP A 132 9.78 6.74 -4.92
N ASN A 133 10.67 6.61 -5.92
CA ASN A 133 10.31 5.99 -7.18
C ASN A 133 9.91 4.52 -6.95
N VAL A 134 10.73 3.75 -6.27
CA VAL A 134 10.48 2.32 -6.07
C VAL A 134 9.27 2.12 -5.16
N VAL A 135 9.23 2.78 -4.00
CA VAL A 135 8.15 2.62 -3.02
C VAL A 135 6.79 2.99 -3.61
N CYS A 136 6.69 4.16 -4.26
CA CYS A 136 5.42 4.60 -4.82
C CYS A 136 4.96 3.75 -6.00
N ASN A 137 5.85 3.46 -6.96
CA ASN A 137 5.49 2.59 -8.09
C ASN A 137 5.12 1.17 -7.64
N THR A 138 5.81 0.62 -6.64
CA THR A 138 5.48 -0.68 -6.05
C THR A 138 4.12 -0.64 -5.37
N GLY A 139 3.85 0.36 -4.53
CA GLY A 139 2.55 0.51 -3.88
C GLY A 139 1.39 0.59 -4.88
N MET A 140 1.57 1.36 -5.96
CA MET A 140 0.56 1.43 -7.03
C MET A 140 0.39 0.09 -7.75
N SER A 141 1.47 -0.66 -7.95
CA SER A 141 1.41 -1.99 -8.55
C SER A 141 0.63 -2.98 -7.69
N PHE A 142 0.81 -2.96 -6.37
CA PHE A 142 -0.01 -3.76 -5.44
C PHE A 142 -1.50 -3.43 -5.57
N GLY A 143 -1.84 -2.13 -5.57
CA GLY A 143 -3.22 -1.69 -5.77
C GLY A 143 -3.80 -2.13 -7.10
N ALA A 144 -3.04 -1.97 -8.18
CA ALA A 144 -3.45 -2.35 -9.53
C ALA A 144 -3.71 -3.85 -9.65
N LEU A 145 -2.81 -4.68 -9.12
CA LEU A 145 -2.97 -6.14 -9.14
C LEU A 145 -4.20 -6.58 -8.33
N ALA A 146 -4.39 -6.01 -7.14
CA ALA A 146 -5.49 -6.38 -6.25
C ALA A 146 -6.89 -6.16 -6.86
N ILE A 147 -7.06 -5.16 -7.73
CA ILE A 147 -8.35 -4.86 -8.36
C ILE A 147 -8.36 -5.07 -9.89
N SER A 148 -7.39 -5.82 -10.42
CA SER A 148 -7.20 -6.01 -11.85
C SER A 148 -8.35 -6.71 -12.57
N GLU A 149 -9.09 -7.60 -11.88
CA GLU A 149 -10.25 -8.27 -12.45
C GLU A 149 -11.40 -7.30 -12.76
N ASP A 150 -11.59 -6.29 -11.90
CA ASP A 150 -12.61 -5.27 -12.07
C ASP A 150 -12.18 -4.13 -13.03
N TYR A 151 -10.87 -3.83 -13.08
CA TYR A 151 -10.29 -2.69 -13.80
C TYR A 151 -9.04 -3.08 -14.61
N PRO A 152 -9.13 -4.02 -15.57
CA PRO A 152 -7.96 -4.58 -16.26
C PRO A 152 -7.14 -3.53 -17.03
N ASP A 153 -7.79 -2.60 -17.74
CA ASP A 153 -7.08 -1.58 -18.53
C ASP A 153 -6.33 -0.58 -17.62
N LEU A 154 -6.96 -0.17 -16.52
CA LEU A 154 -6.33 0.69 -15.52
C LEU A 154 -5.15 -0.02 -14.85
N ALA A 155 -5.32 -1.28 -14.47
CA ALA A 155 -4.24 -2.08 -13.88
C ALA A 155 -3.06 -2.21 -14.83
N LYS A 156 -3.32 -2.50 -16.10
CA LYS A 156 -2.29 -2.56 -17.14
C LYS A 156 -1.54 -1.23 -17.27
N GLU A 157 -2.25 -0.10 -17.36
CA GLU A 157 -1.63 1.23 -17.49
C GLU A 157 -0.73 1.55 -16.30
N ILE A 158 -1.16 1.24 -15.06
CA ILE A 158 -0.35 1.43 -13.84
C ILE A 158 0.90 0.57 -13.88
N ILE A 159 0.77 -0.72 -14.18
CA ILE A 159 1.90 -1.66 -14.21
C ILE A 159 2.90 -1.28 -15.32
N ASP A 160 2.43 -0.94 -16.52
CA ASP A 160 3.29 -0.50 -17.62
C ASP A 160 4.13 0.74 -17.22
N ASN A 161 3.53 1.69 -16.51
CA ASN A 161 4.24 2.87 -15.99
C ASN A 161 5.24 2.50 -14.89
N ALA A 162 4.87 1.63 -13.96
CA ALA A 162 5.78 1.16 -12.91
C ALA A 162 7.01 0.46 -13.50
N VAL A 163 6.80 -0.48 -14.43
CA VAL A 163 7.90 -1.17 -15.15
C VAL A 163 8.79 -0.20 -15.91
N LYS A 164 8.22 0.85 -16.51
CA LYS A 164 8.95 1.88 -17.22
C LYS A 164 9.84 2.72 -16.32
N TYR A 165 9.36 3.10 -15.12
CA TYR A 165 10.00 4.12 -14.30
C TYR A 165 10.85 3.57 -13.14
N ILE A 166 10.55 2.40 -12.58
CA ILE A 166 11.35 1.78 -11.51
C ILE A 166 12.85 1.69 -11.86
N PRO A 167 13.25 1.38 -13.10
CA PRO A 167 14.67 1.37 -13.47
C PRO A 167 15.42 2.69 -13.25
N ASN A 168 14.72 3.83 -13.17
CA ASN A 168 15.36 5.12 -12.88
C ASN A 168 16.08 5.13 -11.53
N CYS A 169 15.52 4.49 -10.51
CA CYS A 169 16.16 4.34 -9.21
C CYS A 169 17.13 3.15 -9.20
N LEU A 170 16.73 2.00 -9.76
CA LEU A 170 17.52 0.77 -9.67
C LEU A 170 18.89 0.87 -10.37
N LYS A 171 19.06 1.71 -11.39
CA LYS A 171 20.36 1.94 -12.02
C LYS A 171 21.46 2.41 -11.04
N HIS A 172 21.06 3.07 -9.95
CA HIS A 172 21.97 3.59 -8.93
C HIS A 172 22.48 2.52 -7.95
N PHE A 173 21.95 1.30 -8.03
CA PHE A 173 22.48 0.16 -7.27
C PHE A 173 23.64 -0.56 -7.96
N GLN A 174 23.98 -0.15 -9.18
CA GLN A 174 25.12 -0.72 -9.92
C GLN A 174 26.45 -0.07 -9.46
N PRO A 175 27.58 -0.82 -9.55
CA PRO A 175 27.70 -2.20 -10.05
C PRO A 175 27.57 -3.28 -8.95
N ASP A 176 27.52 -2.90 -7.68
CA ASP A 176 27.69 -3.80 -6.53
C ASP A 176 26.46 -3.95 -5.63
N GLY A 177 25.34 -3.30 -5.97
CA GLY A 177 24.09 -3.38 -5.22
C GLY A 177 23.99 -2.39 -4.06
N VAL A 178 24.94 -1.48 -3.89
CA VAL A 178 24.89 -0.48 -2.81
C VAL A 178 23.92 0.63 -3.14
N CYS A 179 22.99 0.92 -2.22
CA CYS A 179 22.10 2.07 -2.33
C CYS A 179 22.85 3.36 -2.04
N TYR A 180 22.87 4.29 -3.00
CA TYR A 180 23.57 5.58 -2.84
C TYR A 180 22.92 6.50 -1.80
N GLU A 181 21.67 6.29 -1.44
CA GLU A 181 20.97 7.01 -0.36
C GLU A 181 21.38 6.52 1.04
N GLY A 182 22.15 5.42 1.12
CA GLY A 182 22.67 4.83 2.35
C GLY A 182 21.92 3.58 2.83
N PRO A 183 22.45 2.86 3.84
CA PRO A 183 21.95 1.56 4.27
C PRO A 183 20.48 1.57 4.70
N SER A 184 20.02 2.62 5.39
CA SER A 184 18.63 2.72 5.87
C SER A 184 17.60 2.83 4.72
N TYR A 185 18.00 3.36 3.57
CA TYR A 185 17.15 3.40 2.38
C TYR A 185 17.27 2.14 1.53
N TRP A 186 18.29 1.36 1.74
CA TRP A 186 18.45 0.05 1.10
C TRP A 186 17.49 -0.99 1.70
N GLU A 187 17.18 -0.86 3.00
CA GLU A 187 16.20 -1.69 3.69
C GLU A 187 14.74 -1.26 3.42
N TYR A 188 14.54 -0.03 2.98
CA TYR A 188 13.22 0.55 2.72
C TYR A 188 12.72 0.24 1.34
#